data_fc9588b845e690c489d4660fa2454fa9
#
_entry.id   fc9588b845e690c489d4660fa2454fa9
#
_cell.length_a   1.000
_cell.length_b   1.000
_cell.length_c   1.000
_cell.angle_alpha   90.00
_cell.angle_beta   90.00
_cell.angle_gamma   90.00
#
_symmetry.space_group_name_H-M   'P 1'
#
loop_
_entity.id
_entity.type
_entity.pdbx_description
1 polymer ?
#
loop_
_entity_poly.entity_id
_entity_poly.type
_entity_poly.pdbx_seq_one_letter_code
_entity_poly.pdbx_strand_id
1 'polypeptide(L)'
;DVHEQQQLWQETTLLAEALKASYGADKMNVATLGNVVSQLHMHVIVRRRDDAAWPAPVWGKCPPVAYTDAQLQALRQRVRDLGLAGYQEA
;
A
#
# COMPACT_ATOMS: atom_id res chain seq x y z
N ASP A 1 21.54 2.46 -1.53
CA ASP A 1 22.53 1.60 -0.87
C ASP A 1 21.85 0.61 0.08
N VAL A 2 22.63 -0.22 0.73
CA VAL A 2 22.10 -1.28 1.61
C VAL A 2 21.34 -0.71 2.80
N HIS A 3 21.79 0.39 3.38
CA HIS A 3 21.14 1.02 4.52
C HIS A 3 19.78 1.62 4.13
N GLU A 4 19.72 2.25 2.98
CA GLU A 4 18.46 2.81 2.46
C GLU A 4 17.47 1.69 2.13
N GLN A 5 17.93 0.59 1.56
CA GLN A 5 17.08 -0.57 1.28
C GLN A 5 16.55 -1.21 2.55
N GLN A 6 17.37 -1.37 3.57
CA GLN A 6 16.95 -1.93 4.86
C GLN A 6 15.93 -1.01 5.54
N GLN A 7 16.14 0.30 5.49
CA GLN A 7 15.21 1.27 6.03
C GLN A 7 13.87 1.20 5.31
N LEU A 8 13.88 1.09 3.99
CA LEU A 8 12.66 0.97 3.19
C LEU A 8 11.88 -0.30 3.56
N TRP A 9 12.55 -1.43 3.73
CA TRP A 9 11.91 -2.67 4.16
C TRP A 9 11.29 -2.54 5.54
N GLN A 10 11.97 -1.90 6.48
CA GLN A 10 11.46 -1.70 7.82
C GLN A 10 10.21 -0.83 7.80
N GLU A 11 10.23 0.28 7.08
CA GLU A 11 9.08 1.16 6.91
C GLU A 11 7.91 0.45 6.24
N THR A 12 8.20 -0.35 5.21
CA THR A 12 7.19 -1.13 4.48
C THR A 12 6.51 -2.15 5.40
N THR A 13 7.27 -2.84 6.23
CA THR A 13 6.75 -3.82 7.17
C THR A 13 5.81 -3.17 8.19
N LEU A 14 6.22 -2.04 8.76
CA LEU A 14 5.41 -1.29 9.72
C LEU A 14 4.10 -0.80 9.08
N LEU A 15 4.18 -0.28 7.87
CA LEU A 15 2.99 0.17 7.13
C LEU A 15 2.06 -1.01 6.82
N ALA A 16 2.59 -2.12 6.35
CA ALA A 16 1.80 -3.30 6.01
C ALA A 16 1.06 -3.86 7.23
N GLU A 17 1.72 -3.95 8.37
CA GLU A 17 1.10 -4.40 9.61
C GLU A 17 -0.02 -3.47 10.06
N ALA A 18 0.22 -2.15 10.02
CA ALA A 18 -0.75 -1.16 10.42
C ALA A 18 -1.98 -1.17 9.49
N LEU A 19 -1.79 -1.28 8.19
CA LEU A 19 -2.88 -1.35 7.22
C LEU A 19 -3.68 -2.65 7.36
N LYS A 20 -3.00 -3.76 7.57
CA LYS A 20 -3.66 -5.05 7.77
C LYS A 20 -4.61 -4.99 8.97
N ALA A 21 -4.14 -4.44 10.08
CA ALA A 21 -4.95 -4.29 11.28
C ALA A 21 -6.12 -3.30 11.06
N SER A 22 -5.84 -2.15 10.46
CA SER A 22 -6.83 -1.09 10.24
C SER A 22 -7.96 -1.53 9.31
N TYR A 23 -7.66 -2.27 8.25
CA TYR A 23 -8.64 -2.71 7.25
C TYR A 23 -9.18 -4.12 7.48
N GLY A 24 -8.64 -4.86 8.44
CA GLY A 24 -9.00 -6.26 8.60
C GLY A 24 -8.70 -7.08 7.35
N ALA A 25 -7.54 -6.86 6.74
CA ALA A 25 -7.19 -7.50 5.48
C ALA A 25 -6.99 -9.00 5.64
N ASP A 26 -7.40 -9.79 4.64
CA ASP A 26 -7.10 -11.22 4.58
C ASP A 26 -5.62 -11.46 4.31
N LYS A 27 -5.03 -10.67 3.43
CA LYS A 27 -3.61 -10.70 3.07
C LYS A 27 -3.12 -9.30 2.73
N MET A 28 -1.81 -9.15 2.80
CA MET A 28 -1.13 -7.96 2.27
C MET A 28 -0.25 -8.39 1.10
N ASN A 29 -0.25 -7.60 0.03
CA ASN A 29 0.71 -7.78 -1.06
C ASN A 29 1.71 -6.63 -1.03
N VAL A 30 2.98 -6.97 -1.12
CA VAL A 30 4.08 -6.00 -1.17
C VAL A 30 4.89 -6.30 -2.42
N ALA A 31 5.13 -5.26 -3.21
CA ALA A 31 5.90 -5.41 -4.44
C ALA A 31 6.67 -4.16 -4.77
N THR A 32 7.79 -4.34 -5.47
CA THR A 32 8.50 -3.24 -6.10
C THR A 32 8.51 -3.46 -7.61
N LEU A 33 8.10 -2.44 -8.36
CA LEU A 33 8.00 -2.49 -9.82
C LEU A 33 8.80 -1.32 -10.39
N GLY A 34 9.79 -1.58 -11.21
CA GLY A 34 10.66 -0.57 -11.79
C GLY A 34 10.63 -0.50 -13.31
N ASN A 35 9.59 -1.05 -13.95
CA ASN A 35 9.55 -1.17 -15.40
C ASN A 35 9.30 0.16 -16.12
N VAL A 36 8.53 1.05 -15.51
CA VAL A 36 8.19 2.36 -16.07
C VAL A 36 8.89 3.48 -15.32
N VAL A 37 8.89 3.42 -13.98
CA VAL A 37 9.55 4.40 -13.12
C VAL A 37 10.81 3.76 -12.54
N SER A 38 11.97 4.37 -12.80
CA SER A 38 13.27 3.82 -12.39
C SER A 38 13.62 4.04 -10.92
N GLN A 39 12.94 4.98 -10.24
CA GLN A 39 13.16 5.22 -8.82
C GLN A 39 12.66 4.05 -7.98
N LEU A 40 13.43 3.71 -6.94
CA LEU A 40 13.02 2.66 -6.00
C LEU A 40 11.73 3.07 -5.27
N HIS A 41 10.73 2.24 -5.36
CA HIS A 41 9.47 2.43 -4.65
C HIS A 41 8.83 1.08 -4.32
N MET A 42 8.00 1.08 -3.28
CA MET A 42 7.31 -0.13 -2.82
C MET A 42 5.81 0.10 -2.88
N HIS A 43 5.10 -0.91 -3.37
CA HIS A 43 3.64 -0.97 -3.34
C HIS A 43 3.20 -1.82 -2.16
N VAL A 44 2.31 -1.28 -1.33
CA VAL A 44 1.72 -1.99 -0.20
C VAL A 44 0.21 -2.03 -0.43
N ILE A 45 -0.34 -3.22 -0.57
CA ILE A 45 -1.71 -3.39 -1.05
C ILE A 45 -2.50 -4.24 -0.06
N VAL A 46 -3.61 -3.68 0.42
CA VAL A 46 -4.61 -4.41 1.22
C VAL A 46 -5.36 -5.37 0.32
N ARG A 47 -5.39 -6.65 0.68
CA ARG A 47 -6.07 -7.67 -0.10
C ARG A 47 -7.19 -8.31 0.73
N ARG A 48 -8.31 -8.52 0.07
CA ARG A 48 -9.46 -9.24 0.64
C ARG A 48 -9.89 -10.35 -0.30
N ARG A 49 -10.42 -11.42 0.28
CA ARG A 49 -10.90 -12.56 -0.52
C ARG A 49 -12.05 -12.18 -1.45
N ASP A 50 -12.75 -11.09 -1.14
CA ASP A 50 -13.84 -10.55 -1.96
C ASP A 50 -13.40 -9.44 -2.91
N ASP A 51 -12.10 -9.13 -3.02
CA ASP A 51 -11.66 -8.11 -3.97
C ASP A 51 -11.72 -8.63 -5.41
N ALA A 52 -11.82 -7.69 -6.35
CA ALA A 52 -12.10 -8.00 -7.76
C ALA A 52 -11.00 -8.84 -8.43
N ALA A 53 -9.77 -8.78 -7.94
CA ALA A 53 -8.64 -9.50 -8.52
C ALA A 53 -8.32 -10.82 -7.82
N TRP A 54 -8.82 -11.02 -6.60
CA TRP A 54 -8.47 -12.19 -5.79
C TRP A 54 -8.69 -13.52 -6.54
N PRO A 55 -7.77 -14.50 -6.46
CA PRO A 55 -6.51 -14.50 -5.70
C PRO A 55 -5.29 -13.99 -6.47
N ALA A 56 -5.49 -13.45 -7.65
CA ALA A 56 -4.40 -12.95 -8.50
C ALA A 56 -3.87 -11.62 -7.99
N PRO A 57 -2.62 -11.24 -8.35
CA PRO A 57 -2.15 -9.89 -8.13
C PRO A 57 -3.04 -8.86 -8.82
N VAL A 58 -3.06 -7.62 -8.29
CA VAL A 58 -3.98 -6.59 -8.80
C VAL A 58 -3.57 -6.01 -10.15
N TRP A 59 -2.27 -6.05 -10.48
CA TRP A 59 -1.76 -5.43 -11.71
C TRP A 59 -2.25 -6.16 -12.95
N GLY A 60 -2.88 -5.40 -13.85
CA GLY A 60 -3.36 -5.92 -15.12
C GLY A 60 -4.58 -6.85 -15.01
N LYS A 61 -5.13 -7.06 -13.82
CA LYS A 61 -6.25 -7.98 -13.64
C LYS A 61 -7.60 -7.34 -13.89
N CYS A 62 -7.77 -6.10 -13.40
CA CYS A 62 -9.02 -5.37 -13.50
C CYS A 62 -8.74 -3.91 -13.89
N PRO A 63 -9.69 -3.22 -14.56
CA PRO A 63 -9.56 -1.79 -14.78
C PRO A 63 -9.55 -1.05 -13.45
N PRO A 64 -8.78 0.04 -13.33
CA PRO A 64 -8.83 0.86 -12.12
C PRO A 64 -10.18 1.58 -12.00
N VAL A 65 -10.62 1.74 -10.77
CA VAL A 65 -11.80 2.54 -10.44
C VAL A 65 -11.33 3.73 -9.62
N ALA A 66 -11.60 4.94 -10.10
CA ALA A 66 -11.17 6.15 -9.42
C ALA A 66 -11.94 6.37 -8.12
N TYR A 67 -11.25 6.91 -7.09
CA TYR A 67 -11.90 7.36 -5.88
C TYR A 67 -12.67 8.65 -6.14
N THR A 68 -13.80 8.82 -5.45
CA THR A 68 -14.41 10.15 -5.30
C THR A 68 -13.54 11.01 -4.37
N ASP A 69 -13.72 12.33 -4.41
CA ASP A 69 -12.96 13.22 -3.52
C ASP A 69 -13.20 12.88 -2.05
N ALA A 70 -14.43 12.57 -1.67
CA ALA A 70 -14.76 12.19 -0.30
C ALA A 70 -14.07 10.88 0.11
N GLN A 71 -14.04 9.88 -0.78
CA GLN A 71 -13.36 8.61 -0.53
C GLN A 71 -11.85 8.81 -0.36
N LEU A 72 -11.26 9.65 -1.20
CA LEU A 72 -9.82 9.93 -1.13
C LEU A 72 -9.45 10.64 0.18
N GLN A 73 -10.24 11.61 0.61
CA GLN A 73 -10.02 12.31 1.87
C GLN A 73 -10.17 11.38 3.07
N ALA A 74 -11.17 10.50 3.06
CA ALA A 74 -11.37 9.52 4.11
C ALA A 74 -10.19 8.56 4.19
N LEU A 75 -9.65 8.11 3.06
CA LEU A 75 -8.48 7.25 3.00
C LEU A 75 -7.24 7.96 3.56
N ARG A 76 -7.00 9.21 3.16
CA ARG A 76 -5.88 10.00 3.67
C ARG A 76 -5.95 10.18 5.18
N GLN A 77 -7.14 10.48 5.71
CA GLN A 77 -7.33 10.61 7.15
C GLN A 77 -7.06 9.29 7.86
N ARG A 78 -7.51 8.18 7.30
CA ARG A 78 -7.29 6.86 7.88
C ARG A 78 -5.79 6.51 7.96
N VAL A 79 -5.02 6.85 6.93
CA VAL A 79 -3.57 6.64 6.92
C VAL A 79 -2.89 7.54 7.96
N ARG A 80 -3.31 8.79 8.08
CA ARG A 80 -2.80 9.70 9.13
C ARG A 80 -3.06 9.15 10.53
N ASP A 81 -4.23 8.59 10.76
CA ASP A 81 -4.66 8.05 12.05
C ASP A 81 -3.88 6.79 12.46
N LEU A 82 -3.12 6.17 11.54
CA LEU A 82 -2.23 5.07 11.87
C LEU A 82 -1.05 5.49 12.76
N GLY A 83 -0.73 6.78 12.79
CA GLY A 83 0.33 7.31 13.65
C GLY A 83 1.73 6.82 13.27
N LEU A 84 1.99 6.59 11.98
CA LEU A 84 3.27 6.07 11.52
C LEU A 84 4.38 7.10 11.65
N ALA A 85 5.49 6.70 12.25
CA ALA A 85 6.69 7.54 12.37
C ALA A 85 7.22 7.86 10.98
N GLY A 86 7.56 9.14 10.74
CA GLY A 86 8.12 9.58 9.47
C GLY A 86 7.12 9.70 8.33
N TYR A 87 5.83 9.48 8.57
CA TYR A 87 4.81 9.64 7.53
C TYR A 87 4.68 11.09 7.11
N GLN A 88 4.71 11.32 5.80
CA GLN A 88 4.50 12.63 5.20
C GLN A 88 3.56 12.47 4.01
N GLU A 89 2.59 13.36 3.89
CA GLU A 89 1.74 13.41 2.70
C GLU A 89 2.46 14.11 1.54
N ALA A 90 2.31 13.53 0.36
CA ALA A 90 2.83 14.12 -0.85
C ALA A 90 2.00 15.33 -1.28
#